data_62b6a8d76d7d9053b4120ca11771448f
#
_entry.id   62b6a8d76d7d9053b4120ca11771448f
#
_cell.length_a   1.000
_cell.length_b   1.000
_cell.length_c   1.000
_cell.angle_alpha   90.00
_cell.angle_beta   90.00
_cell.angle_gamma   90.00
#
_symmetry.space_group_name_H-M   'P 1'
#
loop_
_entity.id
_entity.type
_entity.pdbx_description
1 polymer ?
#
loop_
_entity_poly.entity_id
_entity_poly.type
_entity_poly.pdbx_seq_one_letter_code
_entity_poly.pdbx_strand_id
1 'polypeptide(L)'
;MSSMDPLANSAWSRPATVAGFMQSAPNDVLLRYAERERRRAPTGRALDLGCGAGRNALPLVRSGWGVVGVDLSWPMLAAAAARAREEGTHTRLQLVFSPMDALPIRGRSIDLIIAHGVWNLARSAAEFRRALAEAARVARPGAGLFVFTFSRNTLPPGIQPVAGEPFVFTEFSGEPQCLLTEQQLVSELAAAGSALDPLVPLTTARAPVRCQPAPCP
;
A
#
# COMPACT_ATOMS: atom_id res chain seq x y z
N MET A 1 24.37 9.04 -15.40
CA MET A 1 23.79 8.00 -14.52
C MET A 1 22.36 7.79 -15.00
N SER A 2 22.13 6.73 -15.76
CA SER A 2 20.80 6.39 -16.28
C SER A 2 19.86 6.12 -15.11
N SER A 3 18.73 6.76 -15.09
CA SER A 3 17.71 6.64 -14.04
C SER A 3 17.30 5.17 -13.90
N MET A 4 17.64 4.56 -12.76
CA MET A 4 17.18 3.23 -12.37
C MET A 4 15.77 3.26 -11.76
N ASP A 5 14.93 4.22 -12.14
CA ASP A 5 13.53 4.25 -11.74
C ASP A 5 12.72 3.26 -12.60
N PRO A 6 12.30 2.11 -12.06
CA PRO A 6 11.56 1.11 -12.82
C PRO A 6 10.17 1.61 -13.25
N LEU A 7 9.69 2.71 -12.67
CA LEU A 7 8.41 3.32 -12.96
C LEU A 7 8.53 4.63 -13.76
N ALA A 8 9.73 4.99 -14.29
CA ALA A 8 9.98 6.27 -14.97
C ALA A 8 8.98 6.60 -16.10
N ASN A 9 8.49 5.57 -16.81
CA ASN A 9 7.52 5.73 -17.91
C ASN A 9 6.11 5.22 -17.56
N SER A 10 5.88 4.85 -16.30
CA SER A 10 4.59 4.35 -15.85
C SER A 10 3.60 5.49 -15.55
N ALA A 11 2.32 5.15 -15.44
CA ALA A 11 1.29 6.08 -15.00
C ALA A 11 1.60 6.70 -13.61
N TRP A 12 2.31 5.96 -12.75
CA TRP A 12 2.64 6.38 -11.38
C TRP A 12 3.67 7.51 -11.31
N SER A 13 4.48 7.70 -12.34
CA SER A 13 5.50 8.76 -12.39
C SER A 13 5.05 9.98 -13.21
N ARG A 14 3.82 9.99 -13.74
CA ARG A 14 3.29 11.13 -14.50
C ARG A 14 2.98 12.31 -13.57
N PRO A 15 3.33 13.56 -13.97
CA PRO A 15 3.08 14.73 -13.13
C PRO A 15 1.63 14.89 -12.68
N ALA A 16 0.66 14.62 -13.55
CA ALA A 16 -0.77 14.70 -13.22
C ALA A 16 -1.17 13.66 -12.14
N THR A 17 -0.62 12.44 -12.20
CA THR A 17 -0.85 11.40 -11.18
C THR A 17 -0.27 11.83 -9.84
N VAL A 18 0.98 12.30 -9.83
CA VAL A 18 1.63 12.78 -8.60
C VAL A 18 0.82 13.92 -7.97
N ALA A 19 0.42 14.93 -8.77
CA ALA A 19 -0.41 16.03 -8.30
C ALA A 19 -1.76 15.56 -7.73
N GLY A 20 -2.41 14.59 -8.38
CA GLY A 20 -3.65 13.98 -7.89
C GLY A 20 -3.47 13.30 -6.53
N PHE A 21 -2.37 12.56 -6.34
CA PHE A 21 -2.07 11.93 -5.04
C PHE A 21 -1.74 12.95 -3.95
N MET A 22 -1.08 14.06 -4.29
CA MET A 22 -0.83 15.16 -3.34
C MET A 22 -2.11 15.80 -2.82
N GLN A 23 -3.14 15.89 -3.67
CA GLN A 23 -4.44 16.50 -3.35
C GLN A 23 -5.43 15.53 -2.73
N SER A 24 -5.18 14.23 -2.84
CA SER A 24 -6.10 13.20 -2.34
C SER A 24 -6.19 13.23 -0.81
N ALA A 25 -7.41 13.15 -0.29
CA ALA A 25 -7.63 13.01 1.14
C ALA A 25 -7.05 11.68 1.67
N PRO A 26 -6.54 11.64 2.91
CA PRO A 26 -6.11 10.42 3.56
C PRO A 26 -7.32 9.49 3.79
N ASN A 27 -7.04 8.21 4.04
CA ASN A 27 -8.09 7.25 4.36
C ASN A 27 -8.49 7.35 5.84
N ASP A 28 -9.70 7.84 6.12
CA ASP A 28 -10.19 8.04 7.49
C ASP A 28 -10.29 6.75 8.30
N VAL A 29 -10.58 5.61 7.66
CA VAL A 29 -10.64 4.32 8.35
C VAL A 29 -9.24 3.92 8.82
N LEU A 30 -8.23 4.10 7.96
CA LEU A 30 -6.84 3.91 8.33
C LEU A 30 -6.44 4.82 9.50
N LEU A 31 -6.78 6.11 9.45
CA LEU A 31 -6.37 7.04 10.50
C LEU A 31 -6.98 6.67 11.86
N ARG A 32 -8.26 6.28 11.90
CA ARG A 32 -8.89 5.78 13.14
C ARG A 32 -8.27 4.48 13.63
N TYR A 33 -7.93 3.56 12.72
CA TYR A 33 -7.22 2.34 13.06
C TYR A 33 -5.83 2.66 13.66
N ALA A 34 -5.07 3.51 12.99
CA ALA A 34 -3.74 3.90 13.41
C ALA A 34 -3.74 4.62 14.77
N GLU A 35 -4.78 5.42 15.08
CA GLU A 35 -4.93 6.03 16.40
C GLU A 35 -5.14 4.98 17.50
N ARG A 36 -5.95 3.95 17.23
CA ARG A 36 -6.11 2.84 18.16
C ARG A 36 -4.79 2.11 18.41
N GLU A 37 -4.07 1.79 17.35
CA GLU A 37 -2.76 1.12 17.44
C GLU A 37 -1.71 2.01 18.14
N ARG A 38 -1.81 3.33 18.00
CA ARG A 38 -0.93 4.29 18.66
C ARG A 38 -1.01 4.21 20.18
N ARG A 39 -2.19 3.90 20.73
CA ARG A 39 -2.36 3.70 22.19
C ARG A 39 -1.64 2.45 22.68
N ARG A 40 -1.51 1.43 21.85
CA ARG A 40 -0.76 0.18 22.13
C ARG A 40 0.76 0.37 21.98
N ALA A 41 1.18 1.24 21.05
CA ALA A 41 2.58 1.53 20.75
C ALA A 41 2.87 3.04 20.75
N PRO A 42 2.98 3.69 21.93
CA PRO A 42 3.12 5.16 22.05
C PRO A 42 4.32 5.77 21.33
N THR A 43 5.41 5.05 21.17
CA THR A 43 6.60 5.45 20.41
C THR A 43 6.78 4.62 19.15
N GLY A 44 5.67 4.09 18.62
CA GLY A 44 5.65 3.11 17.55
C GLY A 44 6.11 3.66 16.20
N ARG A 45 6.58 2.72 15.36
CA ARG A 45 6.97 2.95 13.98
C ARG A 45 5.93 2.34 13.04
N ALA A 46 5.48 3.15 12.08
CA ALA A 46 4.59 2.71 11.01
C ALA A 46 5.38 2.55 9.69
N LEU A 47 4.99 1.57 8.91
CA LEU A 47 5.47 1.35 7.54
C LEU A 47 4.29 1.57 6.58
N ASP A 48 4.44 2.53 5.66
CA ASP A 48 3.46 2.78 4.58
C ASP A 48 4.03 2.24 3.27
N LEU A 49 3.55 1.07 2.85
CA LEU A 49 3.92 0.41 1.60
C LEU A 49 3.18 1.06 0.43
N GLY A 50 3.92 1.49 -0.60
CA GLY A 50 3.36 2.27 -1.69
C GLY A 50 2.87 3.64 -1.19
N CYS A 51 3.71 4.34 -0.42
CA CYS A 51 3.31 5.58 0.26
C CYS A 51 2.96 6.73 -0.70
N GLY A 52 3.35 6.63 -1.97
CA GLY A 52 3.13 7.66 -2.98
C GLY A 52 3.64 9.03 -2.53
N ALA A 53 2.86 10.06 -2.79
CA ALA A 53 3.13 11.44 -2.37
C ALA A 53 2.85 11.71 -0.87
N GLY A 54 2.81 10.68 -0.03
CA GLY A 54 2.66 10.80 1.43
C GLY A 54 1.22 11.04 1.89
N ARG A 55 0.21 10.67 1.09
CA ARG A 55 -1.21 10.89 1.41
C ARG A 55 -1.60 10.38 2.80
N ASN A 56 -1.17 9.17 3.16
CA ASN A 56 -1.43 8.56 4.47
C ASN A 56 -0.26 8.76 5.43
N ALA A 57 0.98 8.72 4.94
CA ALA A 57 2.20 8.86 5.74
C ALA A 57 2.25 10.18 6.53
N LEU A 58 1.94 11.32 5.89
CA LEU A 58 2.02 12.63 6.55
C LEU A 58 1.02 12.79 7.70
N PRO A 59 -0.27 12.44 7.57
CA PRO A 59 -1.19 12.43 8.71
C PRO A 59 -0.75 11.54 9.87
N LEU A 60 -0.14 10.38 9.58
CA LEU A 60 0.41 9.50 10.60
C LEU A 60 1.58 10.15 11.34
N VAL A 61 2.47 10.84 10.65
CA VAL A 61 3.54 11.62 11.29
C VAL A 61 2.96 12.70 12.20
N ARG A 62 1.96 13.44 11.72
CA ARG A 62 1.26 14.46 12.53
C ARG A 62 0.60 13.90 13.78
N SER A 63 0.11 12.66 13.72
CA SER A 63 -0.44 11.96 14.88
C SER A 63 0.62 11.31 15.78
N GLY A 64 1.92 11.54 15.49
CA GLY A 64 3.04 11.17 16.36
C GLY A 64 3.72 9.85 16.01
N TRP A 65 3.39 9.18 14.91
CA TRP A 65 4.13 8.02 14.43
C TRP A 65 5.51 8.42 13.88
N GLY A 66 6.52 7.56 14.11
CA GLY A 66 7.69 7.54 13.25
C GLY A 66 7.34 6.73 11.99
N VAL A 67 7.36 7.32 10.81
CA VAL A 67 6.90 6.67 9.59
C VAL A 67 8.06 6.33 8.66
N VAL A 68 8.07 5.11 8.14
CA VAL A 68 8.86 4.71 6.97
C VAL A 68 7.91 4.58 5.79
N GLY A 69 8.06 5.43 4.78
CA GLY A 69 7.32 5.35 3.52
C GLY A 69 8.18 4.68 2.46
N VAL A 70 7.64 3.65 1.82
CA VAL A 70 8.32 2.91 0.75
C VAL A 70 7.54 3.06 -0.54
N ASP A 71 8.24 3.39 -1.64
CA ASP A 71 7.64 3.48 -2.98
C ASP A 71 8.68 3.19 -4.07
N LEU A 72 8.24 2.81 -5.26
CA LEU A 72 9.07 2.63 -6.46
C LEU A 72 9.02 3.82 -7.42
N SER A 73 8.18 4.82 -7.17
CA SER A 73 8.10 6.05 -7.96
C SER A 73 8.94 7.14 -7.32
N TRP A 74 10.05 7.48 -7.97
CA TRP A 74 10.90 8.57 -7.50
C TRP A 74 10.17 9.93 -7.45
N PRO A 75 9.34 10.31 -8.45
CA PRO A 75 8.54 11.54 -8.37
C PRO A 75 7.57 11.58 -7.19
N MET A 76 6.96 10.43 -6.84
CA MET A 76 6.09 10.31 -5.66
C MET A 76 6.87 10.57 -4.37
N LEU A 77 8.01 9.90 -4.20
CA LEU A 77 8.87 10.10 -3.01
C LEU A 77 9.39 11.54 -2.91
N ALA A 78 9.76 12.14 -4.03
CA ALA A 78 10.20 13.56 -4.07
C ALA A 78 9.06 14.50 -3.62
N ALA A 79 7.84 14.26 -4.08
CA ALA A 79 6.66 15.03 -3.66
C ALA A 79 6.36 14.83 -2.17
N ALA A 80 6.44 13.60 -1.65
CA ALA A 80 6.27 13.32 -0.22
C ALA A 80 7.33 14.04 0.62
N ALA A 81 8.59 14.04 0.17
CA ALA A 81 9.70 14.72 0.85
C ALA A 81 9.50 16.25 0.87
N ALA A 82 9.05 16.84 -0.23
CA ALA A 82 8.77 18.29 -0.31
C ALA A 82 7.67 18.67 0.69
N ARG A 83 6.53 17.97 0.66
CA ARG A 83 5.43 18.17 1.59
C ARG A 83 5.84 18.02 3.06
N ALA A 84 6.64 16.99 3.36
CA ALA A 84 7.14 16.78 4.73
C ALA A 84 8.00 17.93 5.24
N ARG A 85 8.81 18.56 4.36
CA ARG A 85 9.60 19.76 4.70
C ARG A 85 8.70 20.96 4.93
N GLU A 86 7.76 21.21 4.02
CA GLU A 86 6.79 22.32 4.13
C GLU A 86 5.98 22.24 5.43
N GLU A 87 5.59 21.03 5.84
CA GLU A 87 4.84 20.78 7.07
C GLU A 87 5.72 20.67 8.33
N GLY A 88 7.05 20.70 8.20
CA GLY A 88 7.98 20.54 9.34
C GLY A 88 7.98 19.13 9.94
N THR A 89 7.48 18.13 9.20
CA THR A 89 7.32 16.75 9.68
C THR A 89 8.44 15.81 9.24
N HIS A 90 9.39 16.29 8.45
CA HIS A 90 10.47 15.52 7.81
C HIS A 90 11.36 14.74 8.77
N THR A 91 11.49 15.18 10.04
CA THR A 91 12.34 14.49 11.05
C THR A 91 11.76 13.15 11.50
N ARG A 92 10.46 12.90 11.28
CA ARG A 92 9.75 11.66 11.62
C ARG A 92 9.33 10.84 10.40
N LEU A 93 9.66 11.28 9.19
CA LEU A 93 9.37 10.57 7.94
C LEU A 93 10.67 10.14 7.28
N GLN A 94 10.88 8.84 7.17
CA GLN A 94 11.93 8.24 6.35
C GLN A 94 11.31 7.77 5.04
N LEU A 95 11.88 8.16 3.90
CA LEU A 95 11.43 7.71 2.58
C LEU A 95 12.48 6.78 1.98
N VAL A 96 12.02 5.66 1.47
CA VAL A 96 12.86 4.58 0.96
C VAL A 96 12.39 4.20 -0.44
N PHE A 97 13.30 4.25 -1.40
CA PHE A 97 13.07 3.75 -2.74
C PHE A 97 13.36 2.24 -2.76
N SER A 98 12.30 1.42 -2.77
CA SER A 98 12.43 -0.03 -2.70
C SER A 98 11.15 -0.73 -3.18
N PRO A 99 11.25 -1.93 -3.77
CA PRO A 99 10.10 -2.76 -4.03
C PRO A 99 9.50 -3.30 -2.71
N MET A 100 8.20 -3.60 -2.74
CA MET A 100 7.45 -4.07 -1.57
C MET A 100 7.83 -5.50 -1.13
N ASP A 101 8.47 -6.26 -2.00
CA ASP A 101 8.87 -7.65 -1.80
C ASP A 101 10.37 -7.83 -1.46
N ALA A 102 11.09 -6.72 -1.22
CA ALA A 102 12.50 -6.71 -0.80
C ALA A 102 12.81 -5.46 0.03
N LEU A 103 12.30 -5.39 1.24
CA LEU A 103 12.36 -4.20 2.09
C LEU A 103 13.73 -4.07 2.79
N PRO A 104 14.47 -2.96 2.64
CA PRO A 104 15.73 -2.72 3.36
C PRO A 104 15.45 -2.26 4.80
N ILE A 105 14.58 -2.96 5.48
CA ILE A 105 14.10 -2.66 6.83
C ILE A 105 14.45 -3.83 7.74
N ARG A 106 14.94 -3.52 8.94
CA ARG A 106 15.25 -4.54 9.94
C ARG A 106 14.00 -5.35 10.30
N GLY A 107 14.14 -6.67 10.43
CA GLY A 107 13.08 -7.54 10.92
C GLY A 107 12.60 -7.14 12.32
N ARG A 108 11.33 -7.35 12.60
CA ARG A 108 10.69 -7.09 13.90
C ARG A 108 10.92 -5.65 14.43
N SER A 109 10.76 -4.66 13.56
CA SER A 109 11.02 -3.26 13.90
C SER A 109 9.83 -2.32 13.69
N ILE A 110 8.73 -2.82 13.13
CA ILE A 110 7.53 -2.05 12.76
C ILE A 110 6.36 -2.47 13.63
N ASP A 111 5.63 -1.49 14.14
CA ASP A 111 4.46 -1.67 15.01
C ASP A 111 3.12 -1.57 14.27
N LEU A 112 3.10 -0.89 13.11
CA LEU A 112 1.95 -0.77 12.23
C LEU A 112 2.38 -0.86 10.78
N ILE A 113 1.78 -1.75 10.00
CA ILE A 113 1.99 -1.86 8.55
C ILE A 113 0.74 -1.41 7.83
N ILE A 114 0.93 -0.60 6.79
CA ILE A 114 -0.13 -0.12 5.91
C ILE A 114 0.17 -0.60 4.49
N ALA A 115 -0.77 -1.35 3.90
CA ALA A 115 -0.79 -1.72 2.50
C ALA A 115 -2.06 -1.15 1.87
N HIS A 116 -1.98 0.09 1.39
CA HIS A 116 -3.13 0.81 0.86
C HIS A 116 -3.10 0.88 -0.67
N GLY A 117 -3.72 -0.08 -1.35
CA GLY A 117 -3.79 -0.15 -2.80
C GLY A 117 -2.44 -0.44 -3.47
N VAL A 118 -1.56 -1.17 -2.78
CA VAL A 118 -0.22 -1.52 -3.28
C VAL A 118 -0.08 -3.01 -3.58
N TRP A 119 -0.60 -3.88 -2.75
CA TRP A 119 -0.45 -5.33 -2.95
C TRP A 119 -1.20 -5.86 -4.18
N ASN A 120 -2.28 -5.19 -4.58
CA ASN A 120 -2.93 -5.53 -5.85
C ASN A 120 -2.06 -5.23 -7.08
N LEU A 121 -1.00 -4.44 -6.95
CA LEU A 121 -0.06 -4.13 -8.03
C LEU A 121 0.99 -5.22 -8.24
N ALA A 122 1.02 -6.25 -7.42
CA ALA A 122 1.85 -7.43 -7.65
C ALA A 122 1.44 -8.09 -8.98
N ARG A 123 2.43 -8.46 -9.79
CA ARG A 123 2.24 -8.96 -11.16
C ARG A 123 2.09 -10.48 -11.23
N SER A 124 2.30 -11.16 -10.09
CA SER A 124 2.12 -12.60 -9.93
C SER A 124 1.76 -12.94 -8.48
N ALA A 125 1.15 -14.10 -8.27
CA ALA A 125 0.89 -14.61 -6.93
C ALA A 125 2.20 -14.82 -6.13
N ALA A 126 3.28 -15.16 -6.80
CA ALA A 126 4.59 -15.31 -6.18
C ALA A 126 5.13 -13.97 -5.65
N GLU A 127 5.03 -12.89 -6.42
CA GLU A 127 5.41 -11.54 -5.99
C GLU A 127 4.54 -11.07 -4.82
N PHE A 128 3.22 -11.27 -4.92
CA PHE A 128 2.28 -10.96 -3.83
C PHE A 128 2.67 -11.66 -2.53
N ARG A 129 2.97 -12.96 -2.58
CA ARG A 129 3.37 -13.74 -1.40
C ARG A 129 4.72 -13.31 -0.84
N ARG A 130 5.69 -12.92 -1.69
CA ARG A 130 6.95 -12.34 -1.20
C ARG A 130 6.71 -11.01 -0.49
N ALA A 131 5.83 -10.15 -1.02
CA ALA A 131 5.48 -8.90 -0.37
C ALA A 131 4.81 -9.12 1.01
N LEU A 132 3.93 -10.12 1.14
CA LEU A 132 3.37 -10.53 2.43
C LEU A 132 4.44 -11.04 3.39
N ALA A 133 5.37 -11.88 2.92
CA ALA A 133 6.46 -12.42 3.73
C ALA A 133 7.41 -11.30 4.23
N GLU A 134 7.71 -10.31 3.39
CA GLU A 134 8.50 -9.14 3.78
C GLU A 134 7.79 -8.28 4.83
N ALA A 135 6.48 -8.03 4.65
CA ALA A 135 5.67 -7.35 5.64
C ALA A 135 5.69 -8.09 6.99
N ALA A 136 5.47 -9.40 6.97
CA ALA A 136 5.53 -10.25 8.17
C ALA A 136 6.93 -10.25 8.82
N ARG A 137 8.00 -10.28 8.02
CA ARG A 137 9.39 -10.25 8.51
C ARG A 137 9.71 -8.98 9.28
N VAL A 138 9.24 -7.81 8.79
CA VAL A 138 9.53 -6.50 9.42
C VAL A 138 8.60 -6.19 10.58
N ALA A 139 7.42 -6.82 10.65
CA ALA A 139 6.44 -6.67 11.71
C ALA A 139 6.99 -7.15 13.06
N ARG A 140 6.71 -6.41 14.12
CA ARG A 140 6.86 -6.92 15.49
C ARG A 140 5.74 -7.93 15.80
N PRO A 141 5.96 -8.88 16.69
CA PRO A 141 4.87 -9.68 17.22
C PRO A 141 3.74 -8.78 17.75
N GLY A 142 2.51 -9.01 17.29
CA GLY A 142 1.35 -8.19 17.63
C GLY A 142 1.26 -6.83 16.94
N ALA A 143 2.08 -6.57 15.92
CA ALA A 143 1.97 -5.37 15.10
C ALA A 143 0.61 -5.31 14.39
N GLY A 144 0.05 -4.09 14.28
CA GLY A 144 -1.15 -3.86 13.48
C GLY A 144 -0.87 -3.97 11.99
N LEU A 145 -1.83 -4.49 11.24
CA LEU A 145 -1.81 -4.52 9.78
C LEU A 145 -3.10 -3.92 9.24
N PHE A 146 -2.98 -2.88 8.43
CA PHE A 146 -4.10 -2.28 7.68
C PHE A 146 -3.95 -2.60 6.20
N VAL A 147 -4.98 -3.23 5.62
CA VAL A 147 -5.03 -3.55 4.20
C VAL A 147 -6.23 -2.86 3.56
N PHE A 148 -5.97 -2.14 2.48
CA PHE A 148 -7.00 -1.70 1.53
C PHE A 148 -6.58 -2.19 0.14
N THR A 149 -7.47 -2.92 -0.54
CA THR A 149 -7.20 -3.48 -1.86
C THR A 149 -8.48 -3.60 -2.69
N PHE A 150 -8.33 -3.80 -3.98
CA PHE A 150 -9.45 -4.09 -4.87
C PHE A 150 -9.78 -5.57 -4.81
N SER A 151 -11.08 -5.86 -4.64
CA SER A 151 -11.57 -7.24 -4.61
C SER A 151 -11.73 -7.82 -6.00
N ARG A 152 -11.58 -9.15 -6.12
CA ARG A 152 -11.97 -9.91 -7.32
C ARG A 152 -13.41 -9.58 -7.76
N ASN A 153 -14.28 -9.23 -6.83
CA ASN A 153 -15.67 -8.88 -7.10
C ASN A 153 -15.86 -7.54 -7.85
N THR A 154 -14.79 -6.78 -8.08
CA THR A 154 -14.82 -5.60 -8.95
C THR A 154 -14.80 -5.96 -10.44
N LEU A 155 -14.39 -7.18 -10.79
CA LEU A 155 -14.42 -7.68 -12.16
C LEU A 155 -15.75 -8.35 -12.46
N PRO A 156 -16.19 -8.37 -13.73
CA PRO A 156 -17.38 -9.11 -14.17
C PRO A 156 -17.30 -10.60 -13.80
N PRO A 157 -18.44 -11.25 -13.57
CA PRO A 157 -18.50 -12.71 -13.44
C PRO A 157 -17.95 -13.40 -14.70
N GLY A 158 -17.31 -14.56 -14.50
CA GLY A 158 -16.79 -15.38 -15.60
C GLY A 158 -15.39 -15.03 -16.09
N ILE A 159 -14.83 -13.88 -15.73
CA ILE A 159 -13.43 -13.57 -16.03
C ILE A 159 -12.52 -14.58 -15.32
N GLN A 160 -11.60 -15.17 -16.05
CA GLN A 160 -10.62 -16.12 -15.52
C GLN A 160 -9.30 -15.42 -15.22
N PRO A 161 -8.55 -15.87 -14.21
CA PRO A 161 -7.21 -15.36 -13.98
C PRO A 161 -6.28 -15.73 -15.14
N VAL A 162 -5.17 -15.04 -15.22
CA VAL A 162 -4.07 -15.36 -16.15
C VAL A 162 -3.67 -16.83 -15.98
N ALA A 163 -3.38 -17.50 -17.08
CA ALA A 163 -3.06 -18.94 -17.08
C ALA A 163 -1.91 -19.25 -16.10
N GLY A 164 -2.15 -20.20 -15.21
CA GLY A 164 -1.19 -20.62 -14.17
C GLY A 164 -1.18 -19.73 -12.91
N GLU A 165 -1.98 -18.67 -12.86
CA GLU A 165 -2.07 -17.77 -11.71
C GLU A 165 -3.42 -17.92 -10.98
N PRO A 166 -3.48 -17.97 -9.64
CA PRO A 166 -4.72 -18.21 -8.92
C PRO A 166 -5.61 -16.96 -8.77
N PHE A 167 -5.05 -15.75 -8.87
CA PHE A 167 -5.76 -14.49 -8.62
C PHE A 167 -5.12 -13.28 -9.33
N VAL A 168 -4.41 -13.51 -10.44
CA VAL A 168 -3.86 -12.42 -11.28
C VAL A 168 -4.74 -12.19 -12.48
N PHE A 169 -5.08 -10.94 -12.75
CA PHE A 169 -5.98 -10.52 -13.81
C PHE A 169 -5.41 -9.30 -14.55
N THR A 170 -5.80 -9.10 -15.81
CA THR A 170 -5.36 -7.96 -16.64
C THR A 170 -6.50 -6.99 -16.96
N GLU A 171 -7.75 -7.38 -16.73
CA GLU A 171 -8.96 -6.67 -17.16
C GLU A 171 -9.17 -5.34 -16.44
N PHE A 172 -8.54 -5.12 -15.30
CA PHE A 172 -8.71 -3.88 -14.55
C PHE A 172 -7.94 -2.69 -15.16
N SER A 173 -6.73 -2.95 -15.69
CA SER A 173 -5.85 -1.87 -16.18
C SER A 173 -5.06 -2.23 -17.43
N GLY A 174 -5.25 -3.43 -17.98
CA GLY A 174 -4.41 -3.99 -19.05
C GLY A 174 -3.10 -4.60 -18.55
N GLU A 175 -2.68 -4.27 -17.33
CA GLU A 175 -1.48 -4.83 -16.69
C GLU A 175 -1.87 -5.91 -15.67
N PRO A 176 -1.01 -6.92 -15.43
CA PRO A 176 -1.26 -7.93 -14.41
C PRO A 176 -1.44 -7.31 -13.03
N GLN A 177 -2.51 -7.68 -12.35
CA GLN A 177 -2.80 -7.28 -10.98
C GLN A 177 -3.40 -8.43 -10.17
N CYS A 178 -3.08 -8.47 -8.89
CA CYS A 178 -3.64 -9.43 -7.95
C CYS A 178 -4.99 -8.92 -7.41
N LEU A 179 -6.06 -9.60 -7.80
CA LEU A 179 -7.41 -9.31 -7.31
C LEU A 179 -7.95 -10.56 -6.61
N LEU A 180 -8.01 -10.51 -5.30
CA LEU A 180 -8.40 -11.64 -4.47
C LEU A 180 -9.84 -11.50 -4.01
N THR A 181 -10.53 -12.63 -3.81
CA THR A 181 -11.73 -12.64 -3.00
C THR A 181 -11.35 -12.40 -1.53
N GLU A 182 -12.32 -12.03 -0.70
CA GLU A 182 -12.11 -11.87 0.74
C GLU A 182 -11.50 -13.12 1.36
N GLN A 183 -12.06 -14.30 1.04
CA GLN A 183 -11.57 -15.58 1.55
C GLN A 183 -10.13 -15.87 1.11
N GLN A 184 -9.78 -15.61 -0.14
CA GLN A 184 -8.41 -15.78 -0.63
C GLN A 184 -7.44 -14.83 0.10
N LEU A 185 -7.81 -13.56 0.26
CA LEU A 185 -6.98 -12.59 0.97
C LEU A 185 -6.72 -13.03 2.41
N VAL A 186 -7.77 -13.43 3.13
CA VAL A 186 -7.65 -13.94 4.51
C VAL A 186 -6.75 -15.17 4.57
N SER A 187 -6.90 -16.10 3.63
CA SER A 187 -6.05 -17.31 3.58
C SER A 187 -4.58 -16.97 3.31
N GLU A 188 -4.28 -16.07 2.38
CA GLU A 188 -2.90 -15.65 2.09
C GLU A 188 -2.27 -14.89 3.26
N LEU A 189 -3.04 -14.02 3.94
CA LEU A 189 -2.60 -13.33 5.15
C LEU A 189 -2.32 -14.31 6.30
N ALA A 190 -3.21 -15.30 6.50
CA ALA A 190 -3.02 -16.34 7.51
C ALA A 190 -1.77 -17.19 7.23
N ALA A 191 -1.54 -17.55 5.97
CA ALA A 191 -0.33 -18.29 5.56
C ALA A 191 0.96 -17.47 5.81
N ALA A 192 0.88 -16.14 5.75
CA ALA A 192 1.98 -15.23 6.10
C ALA A 192 2.09 -14.94 7.61
N GLY A 193 1.27 -15.59 8.47
CA GLY A 193 1.32 -15.43 9.92
C GLY A 193 0.52 -14.26 10.48
N SER A 194 -0.39 -13.68 9.69
CA SER A 194 -1.30 -12.62 10.14
C SER A 194 -2.67 -13.21 10.49
N ALA A 195 -3.34 -12.64 11.48
CA ALA A 195 -4.70 -13.01 11.85
C ALA A 195 -5.62 -11.78 11.78
N LEU A 196 -6.90 -12.00 11.49
CA LEU A 196 -7.90 -10.94 11.57
C LEU A 196 -8.01 -10.42 13.00
N ASP A 197 -8.08 -9.10 13.14
CA ASP A 197 -8.40 -8.47 14.41
C ASP A 197 -9.90 -8.66 14.69
N PRO A 198 -10.29 -9.36 15.76
CA PRO A 198 -11.70 -9.62 16.05
C PRO A 198 -12.50 -8.35 16.37
N LEU A 199 -11.82 -7.24 16.68
CA LEU A 199 -12.43 -5.96 16.98
C LEU A 199 -12.62 -5.07 15.73
N VAL A 200 -12.09 -5.48 14.60
CA VAL A 200 -12.18 -4.73 13.33
C VAL A 200 -12.66 -5.66 12.22
N PRO A 201 -13.98 -5.67 11.96
CA PRO A 201 -14.51 -6.50 10.89
C PRO A 201 -13.97 -6.05 9.54
N LEU A 202 -13.81 -7.01 8.63
CA LEU A 202 -13.58 -6.69 7.23
C LEU A 202 -14.78 -5.90 6.69
N THR A 203 -14.51 -4.74 6.15
CA THR A 203 -15.55 -3.90 5.53
C THR A 203 -15.34 -3.88 4.02
N THR A 204 -16.32 -4.35 3.27
CA THR A 204 -16.37 -4.16 1.83
C THR A 204 -16.92 -2.76 1.56
N ALA A 205 -16.04 -1.78 1.37
CA ALA A 205 -16.45 -0.48 0.88
C ALA A 205 -16.78 -0.64 -0.62
N ARG A 206 -18.05 -0.56 -0.99
CA ARG A 206 -18.45 -0.33 -2.37
C ARG A 206 -18.10 1.13 -2.71
N ALA A 207 -16.89 1.38 -3.17
CA ALA A 207 -16.62 2.62 -3.87
C ALA A 207 -17.42 2.58 -5.18
N PRO A 208 -18.19 3.64 -5.51
CA PRO A 208 -18.73 3.77 -6.84
C PRO A 208 -17.54 3.90 -7.80
N VAL A 209 -17.29 2.85 -8.57
CA VAL A 209 -16.31 2.89 -9.67
C VAL A 209 -16.90 3.77 -10.74
N ARG A 210 -16.59 5.05 -10.74
CA ARG A 210 -16.72 5.88 -11.94
C ARG A 210 -15.48 5.58 -12.77
N CYS A 211 -15.59 4.66 -13.70
CA CYS A 211 -14.70 4.59 -14.84
C CYS A 211 -14.82 5.94 -15.58
N GLN A 212 -13.85 6.80 -15.42
CA GLN A 212 -13.62 7.83 -16.42
C GLN A 212 -12.98 7.13 -17.62
N PRO A 213 -13.61 7.18 -18.81
CA PRO A 213 -12.94 6.69 -20.00
C PRO A 213 -11.64 7.48 -20.17
N ALA A 214 -10.55 6.75 -20.44
CA ALA A 214 -9.30 7.38 -20.85
C ALA A 214 -9.61 8.29 -22.05
N PRO A 215 -9.05 9.51 -22.12
CA PRO A 215 -9.18 10.33 -23.32
C PRO A 215 -8.56 9.53 -24.48
N CYS A 216 -9.39 9.31 -25.53
CA CYS A 216 -8.91 8.80 -26.81
C CYS A 216 -7.79 9.69 -27.36
N PRO A 217 -6.86 9.08 -28.13
CA PRO A 217 -5.68 9.75 -28.68
C PRO A 217 -6.02 10.89 -29.65
#